data_099995fafb0b332ea9a5cff7289af638
#
_entry.id   099995fafb0b332ea9a5cff7289af638
#
_cell.length_a   1.000
_cell.length_b   1.000
_cell.length_c   1.000
_cell.angle_alpha   90.00
_cell.angle_beta   90.00
_cell.angle_gamma   90.00
#
_symmetry.space_group_name_H-M   'P 1'
#
loop_
_entity.id
_entity.type
_entity.pdbx_description
1 polymer ?
#
loop_
_entity_poly.entity_id
_entity_poly.type
_entity_poly.pdbx_seq_one_letter_code
_entity_poly.pdbx_strand_id
1 'polypeptide(L)'
;MANNPETKLTKQDINKVYVRNLFALQFGWNYEKMQGLGYTYVIMPALKRLYGDDPDKMKRALKMQSSYFNTTPGTSHLIVGADMALEEEIGIESEEAVSALKTGLMGPLAGVGDTLFIAIYRAIVFSIAAYVAMQGNPVGLIVPLLACAAVLWVRYKFTWMGYQSGRKLATGFADSIAPITEAASILGLTVVGALIPSVVNYSTNLAFTMGDVTFAVQDMLDKIMPKMLPLGIVMLSYWLLGKKKVNSTKLIFILLGLGMILGNLQSMLTAAAGLF
;
A
#
# COMPACT_ATOMS: atom_id res chain seq x y z
N MET A 1 -13.83 32.05 -9.05
CA MET A 1 -13.75 32.06 -10.53
C MET A 1 -14.56 30.88 -11.02
N ALA A 2 -15.56 31.11 -11.90
CA ALA A 2 -16.52 30.11 -12.32
C ALA A 2 -15.81 28.95 -13.06
N ASN A 3 -16.01 27.71 -12.58
CA ASN A 3 -15.63 26.51 -13.31
C ASN A 3 -16.30 26.54 -14.67
N ASN A 4 -15.50 26.60 -15.73
CA ASN A 4 -16.02 26.50 -17.08
C ASN A 4 -16.60 25.08 -17.27
N PRO A 5 -17.93 24.91 -17.49
CA PRO A 5 -18.55 23.61 -17.62
C PRO A 5 -18.01 22.78 -18.79
N GLU A 6 -17.28 23.39 -19.72
CA GLU A 6 -16.67 22.73 -20.89
C GLU A 6 -15.39 21.93 -20.57
N THR A 7 -14.80 22.11 -19.38
CA THR A 7 -13.53 21.44 -18.99
C THR A 7 -13.69 20.18 -18.16
N LYS A 8 -14.92 19.73 -17.91
CA LYS A 8 -15.16 18.50 -17.13
C LYS A 8 -14.64 17.23 -17.84
N LEU A 9 -14.18 16.28 -17.01
CA LEU A 9 -13.67 14.99 -17.50
C LEU A 9 -14.80 14.15 -18.09
N THR A 10 -14.54 13.59 -19.26
CA THR A 10 -15.46 12.66 -19.92
C THR A 10 -15.17 11.22 -19.48
N LYS A 11 -16.15 10.32 -19.70
CA LYS A 11 -15.93 8.87 -19.49
C LYS A 11 -14.75 8.35 -20.32
N GLN A 12 -14.50 8.94 -21.50
CA GLN A 12 -13.37 8.55 -22.33
C GLN A 12 -12.03 8.95 -21.69
N ASP A 13 -11.94 10.11 -21.05
CA ASP A 13 -10.72 10.55 -20.37
C ASP A 13 -10.41 9.65 -19.17
N ILE A 14 -11.41 9.33 -18.37
CA ILE A 14 -11.28 8.40 -17.24
C ILE A 14 -10.85 7.01 -17.73
N ASN A 15 -11.45 6.51 -18.80
CA ASN A 15 -11.08 5.22 -19.38
C ASN A 15 -9.65 5.22 -19.95
N LYS A 16 -9.20 6.32 -20.56
CA LYS A 16 -7.80 6.45 -21.01
C LYS A 16 -6.84 6.40 -19.82
N VAL A 17 -7.16 7.06 -18.73
CA VAL A 17 -6.37 7.02 -17.49
C VAL A 17 -6.37 5.61 -16.93
N TYR A 18 -7.52 4.94 -16.86
CA TYR A 18 -7.61 3.54 -16.43
C TYR A 18 -6.69 2.62 -17.24
N VAL A 19 -6.76 2.68 -18.58
CA VAL A 19 -5.94 1.84 -19.46
C VAL A 19 -4.45 2.15 -19.29
N ARG A 20 -4.07 3.43 -19.18
CA ARG A 20 -2.68 3.80 -18.91
C ARG A 20 -2.20 3.29 -17.56
N ASN A 21 -3.05 3.33 -16.53
CA ASN A 21 -2.70 2.82 -15.21
C ASN A 21 -2.47 1.30 -15.21
N LEU A 22 -3.20 0.54 -16.03
CA LEU A 22 -2.98 -0.90 -16.18
C LEU A 22 -1.57 -1.24 -16.66
N PHE A 23 -1.04 -0.47 -17.60
CA PHE A 23 0.19 -0.84 -18.32
C PHE A 23 1.38 0.05 -18.00
N ALA A 24 1.18 1.29 -17.58
CA ALA A 24 2.24 2.29 -17.55
C ALA A 24 2.60 2.84 -16.17
N LEU A 25 1.92 2.44 -15.09
CA LEU A 25 2.23 2.94 -13.74
C LEU A 25 3.70 2.71 -13.34
N GLN A 26 4.27 1.60 -13.79
CA GLN A 26 5.67 1.23 -13.51
C GLN A 26 6.67 1.80 -14.54
N PHE A 27 6.22 2.57 -15.55
CA PHE A 27 7.12 3.19 -16.51
C PHE A 27 7.96 4.28 -15.86
N GLY A 28 9.26 4.25 -16.12
CA GLY A 28 10.19 5.20 -15.54
C GLY A 28 10.44 5.01 -14.04
N TRP A 29 10.15 3.80 -13.51
CA TRP A 29 10.42 3.48 -12.12
C TRP A 29 11.89 3.73 -11.76
N ASN A 30 12.12 4.40 -10.64
CA ASN A 30 13.45 4.74 -10.14
C ASN A 30 13.41 4.89 -8.61
N TYR A 31 14.58 4.81 -7.96
CA TYR A 31 14.67 4.86 -6.50
C TYR A 31 14.30 6.22 -5.88
N GLU A 32 14.37 7.32 -6.64
CA GLU A 32 14.06 8.65 -6.11
C GLU A 32 12.54 8.88 -5.98
N LYS A 33 11.79 8.51 -7.03
CA LYS A 33 10.34 8.82 -7.14
C LYS A 33 9.45 7.60 -7.24
N MET A 34 10.03 6.40 -7.27
CA MET A 34 9.36 5.12 -7.46
C MET A 34 8.43 5.15 -8.69
N GLN A 35 7.13 5.13 -8.50
CA GLN A 35 6.12 5.14 -9.55
C GLN A 35 5.73 6.58 -10.00
N GLY A 36 6.31 7.64 -9.43
CA GLY A 36 5.88 9.02 -9.65
C GLY A 36 5.87 9.45 -11.12
N LEU A 37 6.89 9.05 -11.92
CA LEU A 37 6.91 9.33 -13.36
C LEU A 37 5.82 8.58 -14.12
N GLY A 38 5.64 7.29 -13.81
CA GLY A 38 4.55 6.49 -14.38
C GLY A 38 3.19 7.05 -14.02
N TYR A 39 3.00 7.49 -12.78
CA TYR A 39 1.78 8.14 -12.31
C TYR A 39 1.46 9.40 -13.11
N THR A 40 2.45 10.27 -13.34
CA THR A 40 2.30 11.46 -14.17
C THR A 40 1.85 11.11 -15.59
N TYR A 41 2.45 10.08 -16.20
CA TYR A 41 2.05 9.61 -17.53
C TYR A 41 0.62 9.04 -17.52
N VAL A 42 0.25 8.34 -16.47
CA VAL A 42 -1.08 7.75 -16.29
C VAL A 42 -2.16 8.83 -16.28
N ILE A 43 -1.99 9.87 -15.44
CA ILE A 43 -3.01 10.91 -15.24
C ILE A 43 -3.02 11.97 -16.37
N MET A 44 -2.01 11.98 -17.23
CA MET A 44 -1.84 12.98 -18.31
C MET A 44 -3.08 13.24 -19.17
N PRO A 45 -3.94 12.25 -19.54
CA PRO A 45 -5.16 12.53 -20.29
C PRO A 45 -6.12 13.46 -19.55
N ALA A 46 -6.25 13.30 -18.22
CA ALA A 46 -7.06 14.17 -17.37
C ALA A 46 -6.45 15.57 -17.29
N LEU A 47 -5.13 15.66 -17.02
CA LEU A 47 -4.44 16.96 -16.95
C LEU A 47 -4.55 17.76 -18.25
N LYS A 48 -4.42 17.10 -19.39
CA LYS A 48 -4.58 17.75 -20.71
C LYS A 48 -5.99 18.28 -20.93
N ARG A 49 -7.00 17.61 -20.41
CA ARG A 49 -8.38 18.06 -20.48
C ARG A 49 -8.65 19.26 -19.56
N LEU A 50 -8.05 19.25 -18.36
CA LEU A 50 -8.29 20.28 -17.34
C LEU A 50 -7.42 21.54 -17.53
N TYR A 51 -6.16 21.36 -17.99
CA TYR A 51 -5.15 22.41 -18.00
C TYR A 51 -4.45 22.59 -19.36
N GLY A 52 -4.94 21.92 -20.42
CA GLY A 52 -4.27 21.93 -21.73
C GLY A 52 -4.10 23.33 -22.33
N ASP A 53 -5.02 24.23 -22.06
CA ASP A 53 -5.02 25.61 -22.56
C ASP A 53 -4.24 26.61 -21.68
N ASP A 54 -3.73 26.14 -20.50
CA ASP A 54 -3.01 26.97 -19.54
C ASP A 54 -1.64 26.33 -19.22
N PRO A 55 -0.55 26.77 -19.86
CA PRO A 55 0.79 26.22 -19.69
C PRO A 55 1.32 26.32 -18.24
N ASP A 56 0.96 27.36 -17.51
CA ASP A 56 1.44 27.58 -16.15
C ASP A 56 0.74 26.60 -15.18
N LYS A 57 -0.58 26.42 -15.31
CA LYS A 57 -1.30 25.40 -14.54
C LYS A 57 -0.84 23.99 -14.90
N MET A 58 -0.64 23.72 -16.18
CA MET A 58 -0.10 22.43 -16.62
C MET A 58 1.26 22.14 -16.00
N LYS A 59 2.16 23.13 -15.98
CA LYS A 59 3.49 23.00 -15.36
C LYS A 59 3.40 22.72 -13.85
N ARG A 60 2.51 23.42 -13.12
CA ARG A 60 2.24 23.15 -11.70
C ARG A 60 1.69 21.73 -11.50
N ALA A 61 0.69 21.33 -12.27
CA ALA A 61 0.10 20.00 -12.19
C ALA A 61 1.14 18.89 -12.46
N LEU A 62 1.98 19.04 -13.48
CA LEU A 62 3.05 18.09 -13.78
C LEU A 62 4.06 17.97 -12.65
N LYS A 63 4.44 19.10 -12.02
CA LYS A 63 5.35 19.09 -10.87
C LYS A 63 4.74 18.37 -9.68
N MET A 64 3.48 18.65 -9.36
CA MET A 64 2.71 17.98 -8.30
C MET A 64 2.62 16.47 -8.55
N GLN A 65 2.22 16.06 -9.75
CA GLN A 65 2.00 14.66 -10.09
C GLN A 65 3.28 13.84 -10.19
N SER A 66 4.42 14.47 -10.52
CA SER A 66 5.73 13.81 -10.54
C SER A 66 6.38 13.62 -9.17
N SER A 67 5.67 13.89 -8.08
CA SER A 67 6.12 13.63 -6.71
C SER A 67 6.30 12.12 -6.45
N TYR A 68 6.98 11.80 -5.35
CA TYR A 68 7.13 10.40 -4.91
C TYR A 68 5.77 9.72 -4.79
N PHE A 69 5.67 8.53 -5.36
CA PHE A 69 4.49 7.67 -5.25
C PHE A 69 4.89 6.21 -5.34
N ASN A 70 4.38 5.38 -4.43
CA ASN A 70 4.60 3.93 -4.47
C ASN A 70 3.44 3.19 -3.81
N THR A 71 2.72 2.41 -4.60
CA THR A 71 1.63 1.56 -4.11
C THR A 71 1.47 0.33 -5.00
N THR A 72 0.65 -0.63 -4.56
CA THR A 72 0.32 -1.79 -5.40
C THR A 72 -0.44 -1.34 -6.66
N PRO A 73 -0.03 -1.78 -7.86
CA PRO A 73 -0.72 -1.40 -9.11
C PRO A 73 -2.23 -1.71 -9.12
N GLY A 74 -2.67 -2.72 -8.34
CA GLY A 74 -4.10 -3.05 -8.22
C GLY A 74 -4.91 -1.99 -7.52
N THR A 75 -4.39 -1.43 -6.44
CA THR A 75 -5.05 -0.44 -5.58
C THR A 75 -4.78 1.01 -6.01
N SER A 76 -3.75 1.27 -6.81
CA SER A 76 -3.43 2.60 -7.35
C SER A 76 -4.62 3.25 -8.06
N HIS A 77 -5.48 2.44 -8.65
CA HIS A 77 -6.69 2.87 -9.35
C HIS A 77 -7.64 3.69 -8.47
N LEU A 78 -7.71 3.39 -7.16
CA LEU A 78 -8.51 4.17 -6.21
C LEU A 78 -7.92 5.59 -6.04
N ILE A 79 -6.61 5.68 -5.86
CA ILE A 79 -5.92 6.96 -5.64
C ILE A 79 -6.00 7.82 -6.89
N VAL A 80 -5.68 7.24 -8.07
CA VAL A 80 -5.73 7.95 -9.36
C VAL A 80 -7.15 8.45 -9.67
N GLY A 81 -8.18 7.64 -9.35
CA GLY A 81 -9.57 8.04 -9.50
C GLY A 81 -9.92 9.23 -8.62
N ALA A 82 -9.56 9.21 -7.36
CA ALA A 82 -9.84 10.28 -6.41
C ALA A 82 -9.07 11.57 -6.75
N ASP A 83 -7.82 11.45 -7.17
CA ASP A 83 -6.98 12.56 -7.63
C ASP A 83 -7.62 13.29 -8.83
N MET A 84 -8.02 12.54 -9.87
CA MET A 84 -8.73 13.14 -11.02
C MET A 84 -9.96 13.95 -10.59
N ALA A 85 -10.70 13.46 -9.61
CA ALA A 85 -11.91 14.13 -9.14
C ALA A 85 -11.59 15.40 -8.33
N LEU A 86 -10.56 15.37 -7.51
CA LEU A 86 -10.09 16.55 -6.77
C LEU A 86 -9.61 17.64 -7.74
N GLU A 87 -8.81 17.28 -8.75
CA GLU A 87 -8.36 18.23 -9.76
C GLU A 87 -9.51 18.78 -10.61
N GLU A 88 -10.52 17.98 -10.92
CA GLU A 88 -11.70 18.43 -11.66
C GLU A 88 -12.56 19.44 -10.88
N GLU A 89 -12.79 19.18 -9.60
CA GLU A 89 -13.73 19.98 -8.78
C GLU A 89 -13.06 21.22 -8.17
N ILE A 90 -11.80 21.11 -7.75
CA ILE A 90 -11.05 22.18 -7.05
C ILE A 90 -10.09 22.91 -8.02
N GLY A 91 -9.65 22.23 -9.07
CA GLY A 91 -8.65 22.76 -10.00
C GLY A 91 -7.23 22.65 -9.44
N ILE A 92 -6.33 23.53 -9.91
CA ILE A 92 -4.90 23.50 -9.56
C ILE A 92 -4.65 23.80 -8.08
N GLU A 93 -5.58 24.39 -7.37
CA GLU A 93 -5.50 24.64 -5.93
C GLU A 93 -5.72 23.36 -5.09
N SER A 94 -6.04 22.23 -5.74
CA SER A 94 -6.11 20.90 -5.11
C SER A 94 -4.73 20.33 -4.73
N GLU A 95 -3.64 21.02 -5.02
CA GLU A 95 -2.25 20.54 -4.85
C GLU A 95 -1.99 19.92 -3.47
N GLU A 96 -2.43 20.60 -2.41
CA GLU A 96 -2.25 20.13 -1.03
C GLU A 96 -3.13 18.89 -0.75
N ALA A 97 -4.40 18.91 -1.19
CA ALA A 97 -5.33 17.80 -1.01
C ALA A 97 -4.87 16.53 -1.78
N VAL A 98 -4.40 16.69 -3.02
CA VAL A 98 -3.86 15.60 -3.83
C VAL A 98 -2.58 15.03 -3.21
N SER A 99 -1.69 15.90 -2.73
CA SER A 99 -0.47 15.45 -2.04
C SER A 99 -0.79 14.67 -0.77
N ALA A 100 -1.73 15.15 0.04
CA ALA A 100 -2.19 14.48 1.25
C ALA A 100 -2.86 13.13 0.94
N LEU A 101 -3.73 13.09 -0.08
CA LEU A 101 -4.38 11.86 -0.54
C LEU A 101 -3.34 10.82 -0.98
N LYS A 102 -2.36 11.21 -1.81
CA LYS A 102 -1.29 10.31 -2.29
C LYS A 102 -0.47 9.77 -1.13
N THR A 103 0.06 10.65 -0.28
CA THR A 103 0.92 10.27 0.84
C THR A 103 0.19 9.48 1.92
N GLY A 104 -1.06 9.83 2.22
CA GLY A 104 -1.86 9.15 3.23
C GLY A 104 -2.32 7.75 2.81
N LEU A 105 -2.62 7.54 1.52
CA LEU A 105 -3.20 6.27 1.06
C LEU A 105 -2.20 5.32 0.39
N MET A 106 -1.09 5.81 -0.21
CA MET A 106 -0.18 4.96 -0.97
C MET A 106 0.41 3.81 -0.13
N GLY A 107 0.83 4.07 1.10
CA GLY A 107 1.40 3.07 1.99
C GLY A 107 0.40 2.00 2.44
N PRO A 108 -0.72 2.38 3.06
CA PRO A 108 -1.77 1.44 3.46
C PRO A 108 -2.31 0.60 2.31
N LEU A 109 -2.59 1.24 1.16
CA LEU A 109 -3.07 0.53 -0.03
C LEU A 109 -2.00 -0.36 -0.68
N ALA A 110 -0.70 -0.06 -0.49
CA ALA A 110 0.38 -0.97 -0.85
C ALA A 110 0.32 -2.24 0.01
N GLY A 111 0.27 -2.10 1.34
CA GLY A 111 0.24 -3.24 2.25
C GLY A 111 -0.95 -4.17 2.01
N VAL A 112 -2.16 -3.60 1.95
CA VAL A 112 -3.39 -4.37 1.65
C VAL A 112 -3.33 -4.95 0.24
N GLY A 113 -2.92 -4.16 -0.73
CA GLY A 113 -2.88 -4.56 -2.14
C GLY A 113 -1.90 -5.69 -2.40
N ASP A 114 -0.68 -5.62 -1.85
CA ASP A 114 0.32 -6.67 -2.00
C ASP A 114 -0.14 -7.98 -1.33
N THR A 115 -0.75 -7.88 -0.16
CA THR A 115 -1.32 -9.05 0.52
C THR A 115 -2.43 -9.70 -0.30
N LEU A 116 -3.42 -8.92 -0.75
CA LEU A 116 -4.58 -9.46 -1.46
C LEU A 116 -4.24 -9.89 -2.89
N PHE A 117 -3.63 -9.02 -3.69
CA PHE A 117 -3.44 -9.24 -5.13
C PHE A 117 -2.17 -10.03 -5.46
N ILE A 118 -1.12 -9.94 -4.63
CA ILE A 118 0.15 -10.60 -4.90
C ILE A 118 0.27 -11.88 -4.07
N ALA A 119 0.15 -11.80 -2.76
CA ALA A 119 0.37 -12.96 -1.91
C ALA A 119 -0.81 -13.95 -1.96
N ILE A 120 -2.01 -13.54 -1.59
CA ILE A 120 -3.16 -14.44 -1.43
C ILE A 120 -3.73 -14.87 -2.79
N TYR A 121 -4.14 -13.90 -3.61
CA TYR A 121 -4.82 -14.19 -4.87
C TYR A 121 -3.97 -15.04 -5.81
N ARG A 122 -2.71 -14.66 -6.04
CA ARG A 122 -1.82 -15.42 -6.92
C ARG A 122 -1.56 -16.82 -6.39
N ALA A 123 -1.24 -16.95 -5.10
CA ALA A 123 -0.97 -18.26 -4.51
C ALA A 123 -2.16 -19.21 -4.70
N ILE A 124 -3.37 -18.77 -4.41
CA ILE A 124 -4.57 -19.62 -4.55
C ILE A 124 -4.84 -19.96 -6.02
N VAL A 125 -4.95 -18.95 -6.87
CA VAL A 125 -5.36 -19.14 -8.28
C VAL A 125 -4.36 -20.01 -9.04
N PHE A 126 -3.06 -19.70 -8.92
CA PHE A 126 -2.06 -20.43 -9.68
C PHE A 126 -1.75 -21.83 -9.09
N SER A 127 -1.92 -22.04 -7.78
CA SER A 127 -1.81 -23.39 -7.20
C SER A 127 -2.94 -24.30 -7.68
N ILE A 128 -4.18 -23.81 -7.69
CA ILE A 128 -5.33 -24.57 -8.22
C ILE A 128 -5.14 -24.84 -9.72
N ALA A 129 -4.75 -23.83 -10.47
CA ALA A 129 -4.49 -23.95 -11.91
C ALA A 129 -3.41 -24.99 -12.22
N ALA A 130 -2.29 -24.94 -11.49
CA ALA A 130 -1.19 -25.90 -11.65
C ALA A 130 -1.64 -27.33 -11.32
N TYR A 131 -2.34 -27.53 -10.21
CA TYR A 131 -2.87 -28.84 -9.82
C TYR A 131 -3.77 -29.46 -10.89
N VAL A 132 -4.71 -28.67 -11.44
CA VAL A 132 -5.63 -29.12 -12.50
C VAL A 132 -4.87 -29.40 -13.81
N ALA A 133 -3.91 -28.54 -14.17
CA ALA A 133 -3.10 -28.73 -15.37
C ALA A 133 -2.21 -29.98 -15.31
N MET A 134 -1.65 -30.32 -14.14
CA MET A 134 -0.86 -31.52 -13.93
C MET A 134 -1.67 -32.80 -14.16
N GLN A 135 -2.99 -32.75 -14.07
CA GLN A 135 -3.90 -33.88 -14.42
C GLN A 135 -4.20 -33.94 -15.94
N GLY A 136 -3.54 -33.15 -16.77
CA GLY A 136 -3.80 -33.05 -18.21
C GLY A 136 -5.10 -32.32 -18.56
N ASN A 137 -5.75 -31.64 -17.60
CA ASN A 137 -7.02 -30.98 -17.82
C ASN A 137 -6.80 -29.54 -18.29
N PRO A 138 -7.30 -29.13 -19.49
CA PRO A 138 -7.12 -27.77 -20.03
C PRO A 138 -7.81 -26.67 -19.20
N VAL A 139 -8.72 -27.00 -18.31
CA VAL A 139 -9.34 -26.06 -17.36
C VAL A 139 -8.29 -25.38 -16.50
N GLY A 140 -7.14 -26.02 -16.23
CA GLY A 140 -6.00 -25.42 -15.54
C GLY A 140 -5.45 -24.17 -16.22
N LEU A 141 -5.62 -23.99 -17.53
CA LEU A 141 -5.26 -22.76 -18.26
C LEU A 141 -6.40 -21.73 -18.26
N ILE A 142 -7.65 -22.17 -18.24
CA ILE A 142 -8.82 -21.29 -18.28
C ILE A 142 -8.99 -20.55 -16.94
N VAL A 143 -8.79 -21.23 -15.82
CA VAL A 143 -8.95 -20.65 -14.48
C VAL A 143 -8.13 -19.37 -14.28
N PRO A 144 -6.82 -19.32 -14.53
CA PRO A 144 -6.04 -18.10 -14.35
C PRO A 144 -6.43 -16.99 -15.33
N LEU A 145 -6.88 -17.32 -16.55
CA LEU A 145 -7.37 -16.32 -17.51
C LEU A 145 -8.64 -15.63 -17.01
N LEU A 146 -9.60 -16.38 -16.51
CA LEU A 146 -10.83 -15.83 -15.94
C LEU A 146 -10.53 -15.02 -14.67
N ALA A 147 -9.63 -15.51 -13.84
CA ALA A 147 -9.21 -14.82 -12.65
C ALA A 147 -8.50 -13.49 -12.98
N CYS A 148 -7.62 -13.45 -14.00
CA CYS A 148 -7.02 -12.20 -14.49
C CYS A 148 -8.09 -11.23 -15.02
N ALA A 149 -9.08 -11.70 -15.78
CA ALA A 149 -10.18 -10.87 -16.25
C ALA A 149 -10.99 -10.26 -15.09
N ALA A 150 -11.23 -11.05 -14.04
CA ALA A 150 -11.88 -10.56 -12.81
C ALA A 150 -11.06 -9.45 -12.13
N VAL A 151 -9.74 -9.59 -12.03
CA VAL A 151 -8.88 -8.52 -11.49
C VAL A 151 -8.91 -7.26 -12.34
N LEU A 152 -8.91 -7.37 -13.67
CA LEU A 152 -9.05 -6.21 -14.54
C LEU A 152 -10.39 -5.48 -14.31
N TRP A 153 -11.46 -6.23 -14.15
CA TRP A 153 -12.78 -5.69 -13.81
C TRP A 153 -12.79 -4.98 -12.45
N VAL A 154 -12.16 -5.59 -11.41
CA VAL A 154 -12.03 -4.97 -10.08
C VAL A 154 -11.25 -3.66 -10.17
N ARG A 155 -10.13 -3.62 -10.90
CA ARG A 155 -9.34 -2.40 -11.12
C ARG A 155 -10.15 -1.31 -11.82
N TYR A 156 -10.97 -1.68 -12.81
CA TYR A 156 -11.89 -0.76 -13.46
C TYR A 156 -12.88 -0.16 -12.45
N LYS A 157 -13.50 -1.01 -11.62
CA LYS A 157 -14.38 -0.55 -10.55
C LYS A 157 -13.67 0.36 -9.56
N PHE A 158 -12.44 0.06 -9.18
CA PHE A 158 -11.63 0.90 -8.29
C PHE A 158 -11.37 2.29 -8.85
N THR A 159 -11.12 2.43 -10.16
CA THR A 159 -10.99 3.76 -10.78
C THR A 159 -12.27 4.57 -10.61
N TRP A 160 -13.43 4.00 -10.89
CA TRP A 160 -14.70 4.69 -10.75
C TRP A 160 -15.10 4.95 -9.31
N MET A 161 -14.84 4.01 -8.40
CA MET A 161 -15.05 4.21 -6.97
C MET A 161 -14.19 5.35 -6.43
N GLY A 162 -12.90 5.36 -6.80
CA GLY A 162 -11.99 6.44 -6.44
C GLY A 162 -12.50 7.79 -6.94
N TYR A 163 -12.87 7.87 -8.22
CA TYR A 163 -13.39 9.10 -8.83
C TYR A 163 -14.68 9.59 -8.12
N GLN A 164 -15.65 8.71 -7.86
CA GLN A 164 -16.88 9.07 -7.17
C GLN A 164 -16.62 9.49 -5.72
N SER A 165 -15.71 8.82 -5.03
CA SER A 165 -15.33 9.16 -3.66
C SER A 165 -14.57 10.49 -3.61
N GLY A 166 -13.66 10.73 -4.55
CA GLY A 166 -12.95 12.01 -4.68
C GLY A 166 -13.91 13.18 -4.92
N ARG A 167 -14.92 13.01 -5.77
CA ARG A 167 -15.97 14.06 -5.96
C ARG A 167 -16.74 14.35 -4.67
N LYS A 168 -17.13 13.32 -3.94
CA LYS A 168 -17.81 13.52 -2.64
C LYS A 168 -16.91 14.23 -1.64
N LEU A 169 -15.63 13.90 -1.62
CA LEU A 169 -14.64 14.59 -0.77
C LEU A 169 -14.51 16.06 -1.18
N ALA A 170 -14.35 16.35 -2.47
CA ALA A 170 -14.20 17.71 -2.98
C ALA A 170 -15.44 18.57 -2.71
N THR A 171 -16.65 18.03 -2.89
CA THR A 171 -17.91 18.78 -2.69
C THR A 171 -18.32 18.88 -1.23
N GLY A 172 -17.97 17.89 -0.39
CA GLY A 172 -18.31 17.87 1.04
C GLY A 172 -17.37 18.67 1.93
N PHE A 173 -16.18 19.00 1.43
CA PHE A 173 -15.12 19.67 2.20
C PHE A 173 -14.59 20.94 1.49
N ALA A 174 -15.44 21.60 0.69
CA ALA A 174 -15.06 22.82 -0.06
C ALA A 174 -14.41 23.90 0.81
N ASP A 175 -14.63 23.88 2.12
CA ASP A 175 -14.13 24.90 3.06
C ASP A 175 -12.89 24.44 3.89
N SER A 176 -12.44 23.17 3.78
CA SER A 176 -11.29 22.73 4.58
C SER A 176 -10.61 21.47 4.00
N ILE A 177 -9.37 21.60 3.56
CA ILE A 177 -8.49 20.50 3.15
C ILE A 177 -8.02 19.66 4.37
N ALA A 178 -7.92 20.30 5.55
CA ALA A 178 -7.46 19.68 6.78
C ALA A 178 -8.20 18.37 7.16
N PRO A 179 -9.55 18.28 7.11
CA PRO A 179 -10.26 17.04 7.43
C PRO A 179 -9.95 15.88 6.47
N ILE A 180 -9.64 16.14 5.20
CA ILE A 180 -9.25 15.09 4.23
C ILE A 180 -7.90 14.50 4.61
N THR A 181 -6.95 15.36 4.93
CA THR A 181 -5.60 14.94 5.36
C THR A 181 -5.66 14.15 6.66
N GLU A 182 -6.47 14.61 7.62
CA GLU A 182 -6.65 13.91 8.89
C GLU A 182 -7.32 12.55 8.70
N ALA A 183 -8.42 12.48 7.94
CA ALA A 183 -9.11 11.23 7.64
C ALA A 183 -8.20 10.23 6.90
N ALA A 184 -7.41 10.68 5.92
CA ALA A 184 -6.45 9.84 5.22
C ALA A 184 -5.35 9.33 6.16
N SER A 185 -4.86 10.17 7.07
CA SER A 185 -3.85 9.81 8.06
C SER A 185 -4.39 8.80 9.08
N ILE A 186 -5.60 9.00 9.60
CA ILE A 186 -6.27 8.06 10.52
C ILE A 186 -6.46 6.71 9.85
N LEU A 187 -7.01 6.70 8.63
CA LEU A 187 -7.19 5.47 7.85
C LEU A 187 -5.84 4.77 7.62
N GLY A 188 -4.82 5.52 7.22
CA GLY A 188 -3.48 5.01 6.99
C GLY A 188 -2.88 4.34 8.23
N LEU A 189 -2.89 5.04 9.35
CA LEU A 189 -2.37 4.51 10.62
C LEU A 189 -3.16 3.30 11.12
N THR A 190 -4.49 3.32 10.97
CA THR A 190 -5.36 2.18 11.34
C THR A 190 -5.01 0.94 10.52
N VAL A 191 -4.86 1.09 9.20
CA VAL A 191 -4.50 -0.04 8.31
C VAL A 191 -3.10 -0.55 8.63
N VAL A 192 -2.11 0.34 8.82
CA VAL A 192 -0.75 -0.07 9.22
C VAL A 192 -0.79 -0.84 10.54
N GLY A 193 -1.52 -0.34 11.54
CA GLY A 193 -1.69 -1.03 12.83
C GLY A 193 -2.29 -2.43 12.67
N ALA A 194 -3.33 -2.57 11.85
CA ALA A 194 -3.97 -3.85 11.58
C ALA A 194 -3.07 -4.85 10.80
N LEU A 195 -2.11 -4.35 10.01
CA LEU A 195 -1.17 -5.19 9.27
C LEU A 195 -0.04 -5.77 10.14
N ILE A 196 0.32 -5.14 11.24
CA ILE A 196 1.42 -5.60 12.11
C ILE A 196 1.30 -7.10 12.45
N PRO A 197 0.18 -7.59 13.01
CA PRO A 197 0.06 -8.99 13.42
C PRO A 197 0.00 -9.98 12.25
N SER A 198 -0.29 -9.53 11.03
CA SER A 198 -0.36 -10.38 9.85
C SER A 198 0.96 -10.44 9.08
N VAL A 199 1.72 -9.35 9.06
CA VAL A 199 2.97 -9.23 8.30
C VAL A 199 4.19 -9.63 9.13
N VAL A 200 4.24 -9.20 10.41
CA VAL A 200 5.35 -9.53 11.29
C VAL A 200 5.04 -10.81 12.03
N ASN A 201 5.67 -11.91 11.61
CA ASN A 201 5.50 -13.22 12.22
C ASN A 201 6.78 -13.60 12.99
N TYR A 202 6.72 -13.40 14.28
CA TYR A 202 7.73 -13.89 15.22
C TYR A 202 7.04 -14.54 16.42
N SER A 203 7.52 -15.72 16.80
CA SER A 203 7.16 -16.43 18.03
C SER A 203 8.45 -16.90 18.72
N THR A 204 8.46 -16.92 20.05
CA THR A 204 9.59 -17.42 20.79
C THR A 204 9.42 -18.90 21.12
N ASN A 205 10.51 -19.67 20.98
CA ASN A 205 10.56 -21.08 21.38
C ASN A 205 11.03 -21.26 22.84
N LEU A 206 11.16 -20.14 23.59
CA LEU A 206 11.59 -20.20 24.97
C LEU A 206 10.59 -20.99 25.83
N ALA A 207 11.10 -22.00 26.50
CA ALA A 207 10.37 -22.77 27.49
C ALA A 207 11.27 -23.03 28.68
N PHE A 208 10.70 -23.06 29.87
CA PHE A 208 11.39 -23.45 31.12
C PHE A 208 10.52 -24.45 31.85
N THR A 209 11.19 -25.43 32.44
CA THR A 209 10.52 -26.51 33.18
C THR A 209 10.73 -26.26 34.69
N MET A 210 9.69 -26.33 35.45
CA MET A 210 9.72 -26.18 36.92
C MET A 210 8.99 -27.38 37.51
N GLY A 211 9.76 -28.37 38.02
CA GLY A 211 9.21 -29.68 38.36
C GLY A 211 8.70 -30.42 37.14
N ASP A 212 7.48 -30.94 37.21
CA ASP A 212 6.83 -31.67 36.09
C ASP A 212 6.07 -30.76 35.13
N VAL A 213 6.11 -29.43 35.30
CA VAL A 213 5.37 -28.47 34.49
C VAL A 213 6.30 -27.69 33.56
N THR A 214 6.03 -27.71 32.28
CA THR A 214 6.73 -26.91 31.28
C THR A 214 5.93 -25.65 30.96
N PHE A 215 6.56 -24.51 31.09
CA PHE A 215 6.01 -23.18 30.81
C PHE A 215 6.56 -22.70 29.48
N ALA A 216 5.73 -22.64 28.43
CA ALA A 216 6.07 -21.99 27.17
C ALA A 216 5.84 -20.48 27.29
N VAL A 217 6.89 -19.70 27.09
CA VAL A 217 6.83 -18.23 27.19
C VAL A 217 5.84 -17.65 26.18
N GLN A 218 5.79 -18.22 24.96
CA GLN A 218 4.84 -17.78 23.94
C GLN A 218 3.39 -17.89 24.41
N ASP A 219 3.01 -19.02 25.01
CA ASP A 219 1.64 -19.25 25.47
C ASP A 219 1.24 -18.28 26.59
N MET A 220 2.20 -17.93 27.43
CA MET A 220 1.98 -16.94 28.48
C MET A 220 1.77 -15.54 27.91
N LEU A 221 2.58 -15.16 26.92
CA LEU A 221 2.46 -13.86 26.26
C LEU A 221 1.16 -13.74 25.47
N ASP A 222 0.78 -14.80 24.74
CA ASP A 222 -0.45 -14.82 23.93
C ASP A 222 -1.73 -14.79 24.79
N LYS A 223 -1.68 -15.26 26.05
CA LYS A 223 -2.78 -15.09 27.01
C LYS A 223 -2.96 -13.65 27.47
N ILE A 224 -1.88 -12.86 27.50
CA ILE A 224 -1.93 -11.43 27.86
C ILE A 224 -2.39 -10.63 26.64
N MET A 225 -1.68 -10.78 25.54
CA MET A 225 -1.98 -10.11 24.28
C MET A 225 -1.42 -10.92 23.10
N PRO A 226 -2.28 -11.47 22.23
CA PRO A 226 -1.84 -12.16 21.02
C PRO A 226 -0.95 -11.27 20.16
N LYS A 227 0.14 -11.84 19.61
CA LYS A 227 1.09 -11.11 18.77
C LYS A 227 1.83 -9.94 19.45
N MET A 228 2.00 -9.98 20.77
CA MET A 228 2.70 -8.95 21.53
C MET A 228 4.17 -8.79 21.07
N LEU A 229 4.88 -9.89 20.78
CA LEU A 229 6.27 -9.84 20.31
C LEU A 229 6.41 -9.16 18.93
N PRO A 230 5.61 -9.49 17.89
CA PRO A 230 5.55 -8.74 16.66
C PRO A 230 5.32 -7.23 16.85
N LEU A 231 4.37 -6.87 17.69
CA LEU A 231 4.10 -5.47 18.01
C LEU A 231 5.32 -4.80 18.66
N GLY A 232 5.95 -5.48 19.63
CA GLY A 232 7.16 -5.00 20.31
C GLY A 232 8.31 -4.73 19.33
N ILE A 233 8.54 -5.62 18.37
CA ILE A 233 9.58 -5.45 17.33
C ILE A 233 9.28 -4.22 16.46
N VAL A 234 8.02 -4.01 16.07
CA VAL A 234 7.62 -2.84 15.28
C VAL A 234 7.78 -1.56 16.07
N MET A 235 7.34 -1.53 17.32
CA MET A 235 7.50 -0.37 18.21
C MET A 235 8.97 -0.02 18.47
N LEU A 236 9.82 -1.05 18.68
CA LEU A 236 11.27 -0.87 18.79
C LEU A 236 11.85 -0.28 17.50
N SER A 237 11.44 -0.79 16.34
CA SER A 237 11.89 -0.30 15.03
C SER A 237 11.49 1.17 14.82
N TYR A 238 10.25 1.52 15.15
CA TYR A 238 9.74 2.88 15.09
C TYR A 238 10.53 3.82 16.00
N TRP A 239 10.77 3.40 17.25
CA TRP A 239 11.56 4.19 18.20
C TRP A 239 13.01 4.38 17.75
N LEU A 240 13.65 3.35 17.19
CA LEU A 240 15.02 3.42 16.65
C LEU A 240 15.09 4.38 15.45
N LEU A 241 14.13 4.34 14.53
CA LEU A 241 14.08 5.27 13.39
C LEU A 241 13.90 6.72 13.80
N GLY A 242 13.30 6.99 14.96
CA GLY A 242 13.24 8.35 15.54
C GLY A 242 14.59 8.89 16.04
N LYS A 243 15.63 8.07 16.09
CA LYS A 243 16.97 8.51 16.52
C LYS A 243 17.78 9.06 15.34
N LYS A 244 18.32 10.27 15.47
CA LYS A 244 19.11 10.98 14.43
C LYS A 244 20.26 10.16 13.80
N LYS A 245 20.78 9.14 14.50
CA LYS A 245 21.90 8.32 14.05
C LYS A 245 21.50 7.01 13.37
N VAL A 246 20.21 6.66 13.36
CA VAL A 246 19.69 5.41 12.79
C VAL A 246 18.88 5.73 11.53
N ASN A 247 19.33 5.18 10.42
CA ASN A 247 18.59 5.20 9.15
C ASN A 247 18.05 3.79 8.85
N SER A 248 17.22 3.67 7.80
CA SER A 248 16.58 2.40 7.41
C SER A 248 17.61 1.28 7.17
N THR A 249 18.77 1.58 6.58
CA THR A 249 19.83 0.58 6.33
C THR A 249 20.40 0.03 7.64
N LYS A 250 20.70 0.91 8.59
CA LYS A 250 21.19 0.49 9.92
C LYS A 250 20.15 -0.32 10.66
N LEU A 251 18.87 0.08 10.56
CA LEU A 251 17.78 -0.68 11.17
C LEU A 251 17.69 -2.10 10.61
N ILE A 252 17.85 -2.30 9.30
CA ILE A 252 17.85 -3.64 8.70
C ILE A 252 18.95 -4.52 9.32
N PHE A 253 20.18 -4.01 9.47
CA PHE A 253 21.27 -4.76 10.11
C PHE A 253 21.00 -5.04 11.59
N ILE A 254 20.40 -4.08 12.32
CA ILE A 254 19.99 -4.29 13.72
C ILE A 254 18.95 -5.40 13.81
N LEU A 255 17.92 -5.39 12.93
CA LEU A 255 16.88 -6.42 12.92
C LEU A 255 17.42 -7.79 12.49
N LEU A 256 18.38 -7.84 11.57
CA LEU A 256 19.09 -9.08 11.22
C LEU A 256 19.83 -9.65 12.42
N GLY A 257 20.63 -8.83 13.12
CA GLY A 257 21.31 -9.26 14.33
C GLY A 257 20.34 -9.69 15.44
N LEU A 258 19.26 -8.93 15.65
CA LEU A 258 18.22 -9.27 16.61
C LEU A 258 17.55 -10.60 16.25
N GLY A 259 17.24 -10.82 14.97
CA GLY A 259 16.63 -12.06 14.48
C GLY A 259 17.54 -13.28 14.69
N MET A 260 18.85 -13.13 14.46
CA MET A 260 19.84 -14.19 14.73
C MET A 260 19.89 -14.53 16.24
N ILE A 261 19.89 -13.54 17.11
CA ILE A 261 19.89 -13.75 18.57
C ILE A 261 18.59 -14.39 19.02
N LEU A 262 17.46 -13.81 18.66
CA LEU A 262 16.14 -14.28 19.08
C LEU A 262 15.80 -15.66 18.54
N GLY A 263 16.21 -15.98 17.30
CA GLY A 263 15.99 -17.27 16.67
C GLY A 263 16.79 -18.41 17.31
N ASN A 264 17.95 -18.09 17.93
CA ASN A 264 18.81 -19.08 18.58
C ASN A 264 18.79 -18.99 20.12
N LEU A 265 17.94 -18.16 20.69
CA LEU A 265 17.98 -17.82 22.10
C LEU A 265 17.84 -19.05 23.02
N GLN A 266 16.96 -19.99 22.69
CA GLN A 266 16.79 -21.24 23.45
C GLN A 266 18.08 -22.08 23.42
N SER A 267 18.68 -22.27 22.25
CA SER A 267 19.92 -23.02 22.09
C SER A 267 21.10 -22.38 22.83
N MET A 268 21.16 -21.04 22.82
CA MET A 268 22.19 -20.29 23.55
C MET A 268 22.01 -20.43 25.06
N LEU A 269 20.79 -20.40 25.56
CA LEU A 269 20.50 -20.56 26.99
C LEU A 269 20.77 -22.00 27.48
N THR A 270 20.42 -23.03 26.70
CA THR A 270 20.72 -24.41 27.03
C THR A 270 22.23 -24.70 27.00
N ALA A 271 22.95 -24.13 26.04
CA ALA A 271 24.42 -24.24 26.01
C ALA A 271 25.07 -23.56 27.20
N ALA A 272 24.58 -22.39 27.62
CA ALA A 272 25.09 -21.68 28.80
C ALA A 272 24.78 -22.43 30.11
N ALA A 273 23.61 -23.03 30.21
CA ALA A 273 23.23 -23.83 31.40
C ALA A 273 24.00 -25.14 31.52
N GLY A 274 24.50 -25.70 30.42
CA GLY A 274 25.37 -26.87 30.40
C GLY A 274 26.85 -26.59 30.70
N LEU A 275 27.21 -25.31 30.85
CA LEU A 275 28.56 -24.86 31.24
C LEU A 275 28.72 -24.62 32.75
N PHE A 276 27.65 -24.73 33.52
CA PHE A 276 27.61 -24.64 34.98
C PHE A 276 27.04 -25.92 35.56
#